data_5c71617600d525a1fa603bc06915c5e6
#
_entry.id   5c71617600d525a1fa603bc06915c5e6
#
_cell.length_a   1.000
_cell.length_b   1.000
_cell.length_c   1.000
_cell.angle_alpha   90.00
_cell.angle_beta   90.00
_cell.angle_gamma   90.00
#
_symmetry.space_group_name_H-M   'P 1'
#
loop_
_entity.id
_entity.type
_entity.pdbx_description
1 polymer ?
#
loop_
_entity_poly.entity_id
_entity_poly.type
_entity_poly.pdbx_seq_one_letter_code
_entity_poly.pdbx_strand_id
1 'polypeptide(L)'
;MADSLYLNLWFTAFTPTDMLARTACVLRQFPFSAQRPGITYVSLHPVSWNEATVLERRFDPGIAPQEALAVASDLLHEDYAYLFEAFWDLWQRNEATGEWQLLPQRVRIIAHGTEFDDAAHEDQGHIQVDFGLDTAFLFDDVKLTPLNEGRIRANIQKLIEFSANLEKHCAPSGRLLWSESEENLAQKLVSRLQRVQ
;
A
#
# COMPACT_ATOMS: atom_id res chain seq x y z
N MET A 1 19.20 7.31 -2.78
CA MET A 1 18.82 5.94 -3.16
C MET A 1 17.32 5.87 -2.95
N ALA A 2 16.59 5.26 -3.86
CA ALA A 2 15.12 5.14 -3.71
C ALA A 2 14.85 3.89 -2.89
N ASP A 3 14.07 4.01 -1.84
CA ASP A 3 13.74 2.92 -0.92
C ASP A 3 12.24 2.60 -0.97
N SER A 4 11.88 1.40 -0.56
CA SER A 4 10.49 1.01 -0.53
C SER A 4 9.77 1.67 0.64
N LEU A 5 8.53 2.10 0.40
CA LEU A 5 7.65 2.74 1.36
C LEU A 5 6.53 1.79 1.76
N TYR A 6 6.35 1.60 3.06
CA TYR A 6 5.38 0.67 3.63
C TYR A 6 4.47 1.33 4.68
N LEU A 7 3.25 0.85 4.77
CA LEU A 7 2.36 1.09 5.90
C LEU A 7 1.93 -0.25 6.50
N ASN A 8 2.36 -0.50 7.72
CA ASN A 8 2.05 -1.70 8.48
C ASN A 8 0.88 -1.44 9.42
N LEU A 9 -0.06 -2.37 9.49
CA LEU A 9 -1.27 -2.28 10.31
C LEU A 9 -1.39 -3.52 11.19
N TRP A 10 -1.56 -3.33 12.49
CA TRP A 10 -1.84 -4.40 13.46
C TRP A 10 -3.28 -4.32 13.95
N PHE A 11 -3.87 -5.46 14.26
CA PHE A 11 -5.23 -5.58 14.79
C PHE A 11 -5.22 -6.49 16.02
N THR A 12 -6.09 -6.21 16.99
CA THR A 12 -6.18 -7.00 18.24
C THR A 12 -6.73 -8.41 18.02
N ALA A 13 -7.54 -8.61 16.99
CA ALA A 13 -8.06 -9.91 16.57
C ALA A 13 -7.84 -10.04 15.05
N PHE A 14 -7.23 -11.14 14.64
CA PHE A 14 -6.89 -11.42 13.24
C PHE A 14 -6.97 -12.91 12.91
N THR A 15 -8.10 -13.54 13.27
CA THR A 15 -8.44 -14.89 12.81
C THR A 15 -8.64 -14.88 11.28
N PRO A 16 -8.64 -16.02 10.58
CA PRO A 16 -8.92 -16.05 9.13
C PRO A 16 -10.19 -15.29 8.72
N THR A 17 -11.25 -15.35 9.54
CA THR A 17 -12.48 -14.60 9.29
C THR A 17 -12.29 -13.10 9.49
N ASP A 18 -11.57 -12.67 10.53
CA ASP A 18 -11.24 -11.27 10.77
C ASP A 18 -10.36 -10.71 9.66
N MET A 19 -9.41 -11.52 9.16
CA MET A 19 -8.51 -11.15 8.08
C MET A 19 -9.26 -10.66 6.85
N LEU A 20 -10.28 -11.39 6.38
CA LEU A 20 -11.10 -10.93 5.24
C LEU A 20 -11.83 -9.62 5.54
N ALA A 21 -12.43 -9.50 6.72
CA ALA A 21 -13.17 -8.30 7.09
C ALA A 21 -12.25 -7.07 7.21
N ARG A 22 -11.04 -7.24 7.77
CA ARG A 22 -10.03 -6.19 7.89
C ARG A 22 -9.45 -5.81 6.54
N THR A 23 -9.13 -6.79 5.70
CA THR A 23 -8.66 -6.55 4.32
C THR A 23 -9.73 -5.84 3.49
N ALA A 24 -10.99 -6.25 3.60
CA ALA A 24 -12.12 -5.56 2.94
C ALA A 24 -12.23 -4.10 3.39
N CYS A 25 -12.00 -3.82 4.68
CA CYS A 25 -11.99 -2.45 5.17
C CYS A 25 -10.87 -1.64 4.52
N VAL A 26 -9.63 -2.14 4.50
CA VAL A 26 -8.48 -1.47 3.90
C VAL A 26 -8.72 -1.20 2.41
N LEU A 27 -9.16 -2.19 1.66
CA LEU A 27 -9.45 -2.06 0.22
C LEU A 27 -10.56 -1.04 -0.07
N ARG A 28 -11.56 -0.90 0.79
CA ARG A 28 -12.61 0.14 0.63
C ARG A 28 -12.10 1.56 0.83
N GLN A 29 -11.06 1.76 1.63
CA GLN A 29 -10.46 3.07 1.85
C GLN A 29 -9.40 3.42 0.80
N PHE A 30 -8.96 2.43 0.00
CA PHE A 30 -7.91 2.65 -0.98
C PHE A 30 -8.40 3.56 -2.13
N PRO A 31 -7.64 4.64 -2.46
CA PRO A 31 -8.02 5.59 -3.52
C PRO A 31 -7.60 5.07 -4.89
N PHE A 32 -8.35 4.14 -5.44
CA PHE A 32 -8.07 3.51 -6.74
C PHE A 32 -7.83 4.52 -7.86
N SER A 33 -6.92 4.17 -8.77
CA SER A 33 -6.67 4.91 -9.99
C SER A 33 -7.93 5.00 -10.86
N ALA A 34 -8.18 6.18 -11.42
CA ALA A 34 -9.24 6.35 -12.41
C ALA A 34 -8.92 5.67 -13.75
N GLN A 35 -7.61 5.53 -14.08
CA GLN A 35 -7.14 4.90 -15.32
C GLN A 35 -7.05 3.38 -15.20
N ARG A 36 -6.79 2.86 -14.00
CA ARG A 36 -6.68 1.42 -13.70
C ARG A 36 -7.44 1.08 -12.42
N PRO A 37 -8.78 1.11 -12.46
CA PRO A 37 -9.61 0.89 -11.28
C PRO A 37 -9.63 -0.58 -10.85
N GLY A 38 -9.91 -0.80 -9.56
CA GLY A 38 -10.10 -2.13 -8.98
C GLY A 38 -8.80 -2.88 -8.70
N ILE A 39 -8.95 -4.17 -8.40
CA ILE A 39 -7.85 -5.09 -8.12
C ILE A 39 -7.43 -5.75 -9.43
N THR A 40 -6.15 -5.66 -9.77
CA THR A 40 -5.61 -6.16 -11.03
C THR A 40 -4.88 -7.50 -10.91
N TYR A 41 -4.55 -7.88 -9.67
CA TYR A 41 -3.89 -9.16 -9.41
C TYR A 41 -4.20 -9.63 -7.98
N VAL A 42 -4.38 -10.94 -7.85
CA VAL A 42 -4.52 -11.64 -6.57
C VAL A 42 -3.59 -12.84 -6.57
N SER A 43 -2.82 -13.02 -5.50
CA SER A 43 -2.05 -14.24 -5.27
C SER A 43 -2.14 -14.71 -3.81
N LEU A 44 -2.09 -16.01 -3.64
CA LEU A 44 -2.12 -16.69 -2.36
C LEU A 44 -0.81 -17.47 -2.17
N HIS A 45 -0.11 -17.16 -1.10
CA HIS A 45 1.20 -17.73 -0.77
C HIS A 45 1.08 -18.60 0.49
N PRO A 46 1.36 -19.90 0.41
CA PRO A 46 1.29 -20.79 1.56
C PRO A 46 2.61 -20.75 2.33
N VAL A 47 2.55 -20.90 3.63
CA VAL A 47 3.66 -21.13 4.57
C VAL A 47 4.70 -20.00 4.60
N SER A 48 5.31 -19.65 3.47
CA SER A 48 6.33 -18.59 3.38
C SER A 48 6.45 -18.04 1.96
N TRP A 49 7.16 -16.90 1.80
CA TRP A 49 7.43 -16.30 0.50
C TRP A 49 8.30 -17.16 -0.43
N ASN A 50 8.99 -18.17 0.11
CA ASN A 50 9.85 -19.06 -0.66
C ASN A 50 9.10 -20.25 -1.27
N GLU A 51 7.86 -20.47 -0.85
CA GLU A 51 7.02 -21.53 -1.38
C GLU A 51 6.30 -21.11 -2.67
N ALA A 52 5.93 -22.08 -3.48
CA ALA A 52 5.16 -21.83 -4.68
C ALA A 52 3.75 -21.33 -4.32
N THR A 53 3.26 -20.35 -5.08
CA THR A 53 1.89 -19.82 -4.91
C THR A 53 0.84 -20.90 -5.15
N VAL A 54 -0.20 -20.91 -4.33
CA VAL A 54 -1.36 -21.83 -4.48
C VAL A 54 -2.31 -21.31 -5.55
N LEU A 55 -2.39 -19.98 -5.69
CA LEU A 55 -3.26 -19.33 -6.65
C LEU A 55 -2.62 -18.01 -7.11
N GLU A 56 -2.72 -17.76 -8.41
CA GLU A 56 -2.42 -16.48 -9.03
C GLU A 56 -3.48 -16.14 -10.08
N ARG A 57 -4.04 -14.94 -10.01
CA ARG A 57 -4.99 -14.44 -11.01
C ARG A 57 -4.72 -12.99 -11.36
N ARG A 58 -4.72 -12.69 -12.67
CA ARG A 58 -4.65 -11.33 -13.21
C ARG A 58 -6.00 -10.94 -13.78
N PHE A 59 -6.34 -9.67 -13.65
CA PHE A 59 -7.61 -9.12 -14.10
C PHE A 59 -7.34 -7.88 -14.96
N ASP A 60 -7.89 -7.87 -16.17
CA ASP A 60 -7.85 -6.73 -17.08
C ASP A 60 -9.21 -6.66 -17.83
N PRO A 61 -10.05 -5.67 -17.51
CA PRO A 61 -9.89 -4.66 -16.46
C PRO A 61 -9.86 -5.24 -15.04
N GLY A 62 -9.42 -4.43 -14.07
CA GLY A 62 -9.46 -4.81 -12.65
C GLY A 62 -10.89 -5.09 -12.17
N ILE A 63 -11.01 -5.93 -11.13
CA ILE A 63 -12.27 -6.33 -10.51
C ILE A 63 -12.56 -5.57 -9.22
N ALA A 64 -13.80 -5.60 -8.77
CA ALA A 64 -14.18 -4.98 -7.51
C ALA A 64 -13.47 -5.66 -6.31
N PRO A 65 -13.14 -4.91 -5.22
CA PRO A 65 -12.53 -5.50 -4.03
C PRO A 65 -13.26 -6.71 -3.47
N GLN A 66 -14.60 -6.71 -3.48
CA GLN A 66 -15.43 -7.81 -2.99
C GLN A 66 -15.25 -9.09 -3.84
N GLU A 67 -15.12 -8.94 -5.15
CA GLU A 67 -14.87 -10.07 -6.07
C GLU A 67 -13.46 -10.63 -5.86
N ALA A 68 -12.46 -9.75 -5.64
CA ALA A 68 -11.10 -10.16 -5.33
C ALA A 68 -11.01 -10.92 -4.00
N LEU A 69 -11.73 -10.47 -2.98
CA LEU A 69 -11.81 -11.17 -1.69
C LEU A 69 -12.53 -12.52 -1.81
N ALA A 70 -13.55 -12.62 -2.66
CA ALA A 70 -14.23 -13.89 -2.91
C ALA A 70 -13.28 -14.95 -3.50
N VAL A 71 -12.30 -14.55 -4.32
CA VAL A 71 -11.26 -15.46 -4.83
C VAL A 71 -10.43 -16.08 -3.71
N ALA A 72 -10.22 -15.36 -2.61
CA ALA A 72 -9.43 -15.81 -1.47
C ALA A 72 -10.28 -16.57 -0.42
N SER A 73 -11.58 -16.34 -0.39
CA SER A 73 -12.46 -16.79 0.71
C SER A 73 -12.53 -18.29 0.90
N ASP A 74 -12.36 -19.08 -0.17
CA ASP A 74 -12.41 -20.55 -0.11
C ASP A 74 -11.08 -21.19 0.35
N LEU A 75 -10.02 -20.36 0.49
CA LEU A 75 -8.66 -20.80 0.81
C LEU A 75 -8.09 -20.01 2.01
N LEU A 76 -8.89 -19.83 3.07
CA LEU A 76 -8.46 -19.12 4.27
C LEU A 76 -7.71 -20.04 5.21
N HIS A 77 -6.43 -19.71 5.45
CA HIS A 77 -5.53 -20.43 6.34
C HIS A 77 -4.70 -19.46 7.18
N GLU A 78 -4.34 -19.85 8.39
CA GLU A 78 -3.52 -19.04 9.29
C GLU A 78 -2.05 -18.95 8.85
N ASP A 79 -1.60 -19.92 8.05
CA ASP A 79 -0.26 -19.99 7.46
C ASP A 79 -0.16 -19.46 6.02
N TYR A 80 -1.18 -18.70 5.55
CA TYR A 80 -1.17 -18.11 4.21
C TYR A 80 -1.00 -16.59 4.25
N ALA A 81 -0.37 -16.03 3.20
CA ALA A 81 -0.47 -14.61 2.87
C ALA A 81 -1.29 -14.38 1.61
N TYR A 82 -2.02 -13.28 1.59
CA TYR A 82 -2.94 -12.88 0.52
C TYR A 82 -2.50 -11.53 -0.02
N LEU A 83 -2.09 -11.50 -1.27
CA LEU A 83 -1.63 -10.29 -1.93
C LEU A 83 -2.67 -9.80 -2.93
N PHE A 84 -3.03 -8.52 -2.82
CA PHE A 84 -3.92 -7.80 -3.73
C PHE A 84 -3.14 -6.64 -4.36
N GLU A 85 -3.08 -6.60 -5.69
CA GLU A 85 -2.45 -5.51 -6.42
C GLU A 85 -3.51 -4.53 -6.92
N ALA A 86 -3.27 -3.27 -6.67
CA ALA A 86 -4.10 -2.16 -7.10
C ALA A 86 -3.23 -1.03 -7.63
N PHE A 87 -3.87 -0.02 -8.22
CA PHE A 87 -3.18 1.20 -8.67
C PHE A 87 -3.86 2.43 -8.08
N TRP A 88 -3.06 3.45 -7.78
CA TRP A 88 -3.50 4.80 -7.48
C TRP A 88 -2.78 5.82 -8.34
N ASP A 89 -3.38 7.00 -8.56
CA ASP A 89 -2.78 8.01 -9.41
C ASP A 89 -1.89 8.93 -8.57
N LEU A 90 -0.59 8.99 -8.94
CA LEU A 90 0.39 9.89 -8.35
C LEU A 90 1.06 10.76 -9.41
N TRP A 91 1.42 11.96 -9.03
CA TRP A 91 2.29 12.81 -9.84
C TRP A 91 3.69 12.20 -9.92
N GLN A 92 4.14 11.97 -11.13
CA GLN A 92 5.45 11.41 -11.44
C GLN A 92 6.16 12.32 -12.44
N ARG A 93 7.48 12.44 -12.30
CA ARG A 93 8.30 13.20 -13.23
C ARG A 93 8.93 12.24 -14.24
N ASN A 94 8.75 12.51 -15.52
CA ASN A 94 9.48 11.82 -16.58
C ASN A 94 10.96 12.28 -16.52
N GLU A 95 11.89 11.37 -16.30
CA GLU A 95 13.32 11.67 -16.18
C GLU A 95 13.93 12.24 -17.46
N ALA A 96 13.45 11.76 -18.62
CA ALA A 96 13.99 12.16 -19.92
C ALA A 96 13.51 13.56 -20.36
N THR A 97 12.22 13.89 -20.11
CA THR A 97 11.62 15.16 -20.56
C THR A 97 11.51 16.19 -19.44
N GLY A 98 11.60 15.77 -18.19
CA GLY A 98 11.35 16.61 -17.02
C GLY A 98 9.88 16.96 -16.79
N GLU A 99 8.98 16.45 -17.62
CA GLU A 99 7.54 16.70 -17.53
C GLU A 99 6.90 15.91 -16.39
N TRP A 100 5.90 16.52 -15.75
CA TRP A 100 5.12 15.89 -14.72
C TRP A 100 3.79 15.37 -15.25
N GLN A 101 3.47 14.11 -14.93
CA GLN A 101 2.26 13.46 -15.34
C GLN A 101 1.61 12.76 -14.15
N LEU A 102 0.28 12.72 -14.13
CA LEU A 102 -0.49 11.95 -13.16
C LEU A 102 -0.66 10.53 -13.72
N LEU A 103 0.08 9.58 -13.15
CA LEU A 103 0.17 8.21 -13.65
C LEU A 103 -0.24 7.19 -12.60
N PRO A 104 -0.83 6.05 -13.02
CA PRO A 104 -1.10 4.93 -12.13
C PRO A 104 0.19 4.35 -11.56
N GLN A 105 0.32 4.39 -10.23
CA GLN A 105 1.39 3.74 -9.49
C GLN A 105 0.84 2.47 -8.84
N ARG A 106 1.58 1.38 -8.96
CA ARG A 106 1.22 0.10 -8.36
C ARG A 106 1.37 0.14 -6.85
N VAL A 107 0.40 -0.45 -6.16
CA VAL A 107 0.39 -0.68 -4.71
C VAL A 107 0.00 -2.13 -4.46
N ARG A 108 0.63 -2.77 -3.49
CA ARG A 108 0.27 -4.10 -3.03
C ARG A 108 -0.29 -4.02 -1.62
N ILE A 109 -1.42 -4.64 -1.40
CA ILE A 109 -2.02 -4.81 -0.09
C ILE A 109 -1.88 -6.28 0.27
N ILE A 110 -1.16 -6.58 1.35
CA ILE A 110 -0.79 -7.93 1.75
C ILE A 110 -1.39 -8.20 3.12
N ALA A 111 -2.20 -9.25 3.23
CA ALA A 111 -2.68 -9.75 4.52
C ALA A 111 -1.86 -10.99 4.89
N HIS A 112 -1.20 -10.95 6.05
CA HIS A 112 -0.40 -12.06 6.58
C HIS A 112 -1.23 -12.86 7.57
N GLY A 113 -1.38 -14.16 7.34
CA GLY A 113 -1.89 -15.06 8.37
C GLY A 113 -0.94 -15.11 9.58
N THR A 114 -1.48 -15.44 10.74
CA THR A 114 -0.73 -15.37 12.00
C THR A 114 0.41 -16.41 12.11
N GLU A 115 0.39 -17.45 11.29
CA GLU A 115 1.42 -18.50 11.22
C GLU A 115 2.29 -18.40 9.95
N PHE A 116 2.01 -17.41 9.07
CA PHE A 116 2.73 -17.25 7.83
C PHE A 116 4.16 -16.73 8.08
N ASP A 117 5.15 -17.36 7.41
CA ASP A 117 6.57 -16.95 7.35
C ASP A 117 7.16 -16.63 8.74
N ASP A 118 7.09 -17.61 9.64
CA ASP A 118 7.55 -17.50 11.04
C ASP A 118 6.91 -16.30 11.79
N ALA A 119 5.60 -16.10 11.60
CA ALA A 119 4.83 -15.01 12.18
C ALA A 119 5.27 -13.61 11.67
N ALA A 120 5.54 -13.47 10.37
CA ALA A 120 5.94 -12.22 9.73
C ALA A 120 5.05 -11.02 10.08
N HIS A 121 3.79 -11.26 10.48
CA HIS A 121 2.86 -10.23 10.91
C HIS A 121 3.32 -9.44 12.15
N GLU A 122 4.20 -10.00 12.98
CA GLU A 122 4.72 -9.32 14.16
C GLU A 122 5.53 -8.08 13.77
N ASP A 123 6.37 -8.20 12.73
CA ASP A 123 7.23 -7.12 12.23
C ASP A 123 6.58 -6.33 11.08
N GLN A 124 5.87 -7.01 10.17
CA GLN A 124 5.33 -6.42 8.95
C GLN A 124 3.86 -5.98 9.07
N GLY A 125 3.23 -6.26 10.21
CA GLY A 125 1.79 -6.01 10.42
C GLY A 125 0.92 -7.15 9.88
N HIS A 126 -0.27 -7.29 10.44
CA HIS A 126 -1.30 -8.18 9.92
C HIS A 126 -1.72 -7.82 8.49
N ILE A 127 -1.73 -6.52 8.19
CA ILE A 127 -1.89 -6.02 6.83
C ILE A 127 -0.75 -5.03 6.56
N GLN A 128 -0.01 -5.28 5.48
CA GLN A 128 1.01 -4.38 4.97
C GLN A 128 0.55 -3.78 3.65
N VAL A 129 0.72 -2.47 3.51
CA VAL A 129 0.54 -1.77 2.23
C VAL A 129 1.92 -1.38 1.73
N ASP A 130 2.33 -1.97 0.61
CA ASP A 130 3.56 -1.68 -0.11
C ASP A 130 3.25 -0.67 -1.22
N PHE A 131 3.72 0.57 -1.05
CA PHE A 131 3.51 1.66 -2.01
C PHE A 131 4.56 1.68 -3.13
N GLY A 132 5.53 0.76 -3.11
CA GLY A 132 6.70 0.80 -3.97
C GLY A 132 7.71 1.84 -3.50
N LEU A 133 8.42 2.46 -4.44
CA LEU A 133 9.49 3.40 -4.13
C LEU A 133 8.97 4.73 -3.56
N ASP A 134 9.67 5.25 -2.58
CA ASP A 134 9.36 6.51 -1.88
C ASP A 134 9.63 7.78 -2.72
N THR A 135 10.26 7.63 -3.90
CA THR A 135 10.60 8.74 -4.80
C THR A 135 9.42 9.64 -5.16
N ALA A 136 8.21 9.08 -5.28
CA ALA A 136 7.00 9.85 -5.57
C ALA A 136 6.60 10.82 -4.44
N PHE A 137 7.19 10.69 -3.26
CA PHE A 137 6.88 11.48 -2.07
C PHE A 137 8.06 12.36 -1.62
N LEU A 138 9.29 11.91 -1.80
CA LEU A 138 10.48 12.59 -1.29
C LEU A 138 11.16 13.49 -2.32
N PHE A 139 11.35 13.02 -3.56
CA PHE A 139 12.00 13.76 -4.66
C PHE A 139 13.25 14.56 -4.23
N ASP A 140 14.17 13.90 -3.51
CA ASP A 140 15.34 14.56 -2.93
C ASP A 140 16.27 15.17 -3.99
N ASP A 141 16.32 14.60 -5.20
CA ASP A 141 17.19 14.98 -6.30
C ASP A 141 16.58 16.05 -7.25
N VAL A 142 15.38 16.55 -6.97
CA VAL A 142 14.68 17.49 -7.85
C VAL A 142 14.73 18.91 -7.28
N LYS A 143 15.23 19.86 -8.07
CA LYS A 143 15.12 21.28 -7.72
C LYS A 143 13.64 21.67 -7.61
N LEU A 144 13.22 22.02 -6.41
CA LEU A 144 11.85 22.39 -6.12
C LEU A 144 11.52 23.76 -6.73
N THR A 145 10.50 23.77 -7.57
CA THR A 145 9.80 24.99 -7.99
C THR A 145 8.43 25.00 -7.31
N PRO A 146 7.73 26.14 -7.16
CA PRO A 146 6.40 26.17 -6.55
C PRO A 146 5.40 25.19 -7.20
N LEU A 147 5.50 25.00 -8.52
CA LEU A 147 4.64 24.06 -9.25
C LEU A 147 4.95 22.60 -8.92
N ASN A 148 6.23 22.23 -8.88
CA ASN A 148 6.68 20.87 -8.56
C ASN A 148 6.35 20.52 -7.11
N GLU A 149 6.54 21.47 -6.23
CA GLU A 149 6.23 21.34 -4.81
C GLU A 149 4.74 21.07 -4.57
N GLY A 150 3.85 21.75 -5.31
CA GLY A 150 2.40 21.48 -5.25
C GLY A 150 2.04 20.04 -5.63
N ARG A 151 2.73 19.46 -6.63
CA ARG A 151 2.51 18.07 -7.06
C ARG A 151 2.99 17.04 -6.05
N ILE A 152 4.20 17.26 -5.51
CA ILE A 152 4.75 16.40 -4.44
C ILE A 152 3.85 16.45 -3.20
N ARG A 153 3.41 17.65 -2.83
CA ARG A 153 2.48 17.85 -1.72
C ARG A 153 1.17 17.10 -1.93
N ALA A 154 0.61 17.09 -3.15
CA ALA A 154 -0.59 16.37 -3.47
C ALA A 154 -0.41 14.84 -3.28
N ASN A 155 0.76 14.29 -3.66
CA ASN A 155 1.08 12.88 -3.40
C ASN A 155 1.15 12.59 -1.89
N ILE A 156 1.88 13.42 -1.13
CA ILE A 156 2.01 13.26 0.33
C ILE A 156 0.65 13.36 1.01
N GLN A 157 -0.17 14.32 0.60
CA GLN A 157 -1.51 14.50 1.15
C GLN A 157 -2.38 13.27 0.91
N LYS A 158 -2.36 12.70 -0.30
CA LYS A 158 -3.07 11.45 -0.60
C LYS A 158 -2.64 10.30 0.30
N LEU A 159 -1.34 10.14 0.55
CA LEU A 159 -0.79 9.11 1.46
C LEU A 159 -1.30 9.31 2.89
N ILE A 160 -1.24 10.55 3.39
CA ILE A 160 -1.69 10.90 4.75
C ILE A 160 -3.20 10.70 4.89
N GLU A 161 -4.00 11.13 3.91
CA GLU A 161 -5.45 10.96 3.91
C GLU A 161 -5.83 9.48 3.91
N PHE A 162 -5.17 8.66 3.11
CA PHE A 162 -5.39 7.22 3.11
C PHE A 162 -5.08 6.62 4.48
N SER A 163 -3.90 6.93 5.05
CA SER A 163 -3.52 6.45 6.39
C SER A 163 -4.50 6.91 7.48
N ALA A 164 -4.98 8.14 7.44
CA ALA A 164 -5.98 8.66 8.38
C ALA A 164 -7.35 7.98 8.22
N ASN A 165 -7.78 7.71 6.99
CA ASN A 165 -9.02 6.98 6.72
C ASN A 165 -8.95 5.54 7.24
N LEU A 166 -7.80 4.86 7.14
CA LEU A 166 -7.60 3.53 7.73
C LEU A 166 -7.73 3.57 9.25
N GLU A 167 -7.12 4.54 9.92
CA GLU A 167 -7.25 4.72 11.37
C GLU A 167 -8.71 4.92 11.77
N LYS A 168 -9.41 5.81 11.08
CA LYS A 168 -10.79 6.18 11.38
C LYS A 168 -11.79 5.05 11.13
N HIS A 169 -11.63 4.30 10.04
CA HIS A 169 -12.66 3.36 9.57
C HIS A 169 -12.33 1.90 9.82
N CYS A 170 -11.05 1.53 9.92
CA CYS A 170 -10.61 0.15 10.11
C CYS A 170 -10.11 -0.13 11.53
N ALA A 171 -9.90 0.93 12.34
CA ALA A 171 -9.52 0.85 13.75
C ALA A 171 -8.35 -0.15 14.01
N PRO A 172 -7.19 -0.01 13.37
CA PRO A 172 -6.04 -0.82 13.72
C PRO A 172 -5.59 -0.53 15.16
N SER A 173 -5.08 -1.53 15.87
CA SER A 173 -4.50 -1.37 17.20
C SER A 173 -3.13 -0.71 17.18
N GLY A 174 -2.43 -0.80 16.02
CA GLY A 174 -1.15 -0.15 15.75
C GLY A 174 -0.98 0.11 14.26
N ARG A 175 -0.21 1.14 13.94
CA ARG A 175 0.19 1.46 12.57
C ARG A 175 1.58 2.05 12.55
N LEU A 176 2.34 1.74 11.49
CA LEU A 176 3.67 2.27 11.25
C LEU A 176 3.84 2.57 9.75
N LEU A 177 4.09 3.84 9.42
CA LEU A 177 4.52 4.26 8.08
C LEU A 177 6.05 4.39 8.12
N TRP A 178 6.75 3.64 7.27
CA TRP A 178 8.21 3.60 7.28
C TRP A 178 8.80 3.37 5.88
N SER A 179 10.07 3.71 5.72
CA SER A 179 10.89 3.46 4.54
C SER A 179 12.21 2.85 4.97
N GLU A 180 12.80 1.99 4.15
CA GLU A 180 13.97 1.18 4.51
C GLU A 180 15.20 1.99 4.95
N SER A 181 15.42 3.18 4.39
CA SER A 181 16.58 4.02 4.71
C SER A 181 16.26 5.29 5.50
N GLU A 182 14.97 5.56 5.77
CA GLU A 182 14.57 6.86 6.27
C GLU A 182 14.11 6.80 7.72
N GLU A 183 15.07 6.95 8.65
CA GLU A 183 14.80 6.97 10.09
C GLU A 183 13.82 8.10 10.52
N ASN A 184 13.67 9.15 9.70
CA ASN A 184 12.85 10.34 9.99
C ASN A 184 11.80 10.61 8.92
N LEU A 185 11.25 9.57 8.29
CA LEU A 185 10.26 9.70 7.20
C LEU A 185 9.11 10.66 7.56
N ALA A 186 8.51 10.50 8.72
CA ALA A 186 7.39 11.36 9.16
C ALA A 186 7.81 12.84 9.22
N GLN A 187 9.00 13.15 9.74
CA GLN A 187 9.52 14.52 9.80
C GLN A 187 9.79 15.07 8.40
N LYS A 188 10.35 14.27 7.50
CA LYS A 188 10.57 14.68 6.10
C LYS A 188 9.24 14.97 5.39
N LEU A 189 8.26 14.10 5.50
CA LEU A 189 6.93 14.32 4.92
C LEU A 189 6.27 15.59 5.47
N VAL A 190 6.30 15.80 6.78
CA VAL A 190 5.78 17.01 7.43
C VAL A 190 6.52 18.27 6.97
N SER A 191 7.85 18.22 6.89
CA SER A 191 8.65 19.36 6.43
C SER A 191 8.34 19.75 4.98
N ARG A 192 8.03 18.75 4.12
CA ARG A 192 7.59 18.99 2.75
C ARG A 192 6.21 19.66 2.68
N LEU A 193 5.32 19.36 3.63
CA LEU A 193 4.01 20.03 3.72
C LEU A 193 4.11 21.49 4.21
N GLN A 194 5.07 21.80 5.08
CA GLN A 194 5.20 23.10 5.75
C GLN A 194 6.04 24.15 5.01
N ARG A 195 6.84 23.76 4.01
CA ARG A 195 7.81 24.64 3.33
C ARG A 195 7.22 25.74 2.45
N VAL A 196 5.91 25.96 2.47
CA VAL A 196 5.26 27.06 1.74
C VAL A 196 4.46 27.92 2.71
N GLN A 197 5.14 28.88 3.29
CA GLN A 197 4.58 30.17 3.70
C GLN A 197 5.34 31.28 2.97
#